data_ace85677172ae6e3ca3cfe9bc4f2f3bc
#
_entry.id   ace85677172ae6e3ca3cfe9bc4f2f3bc
#
_cell.length_a   1.000
_cell.length_b   1.000
_cell.length_c   1.000
_cell.angle_alpha   90.00
_cell.angle_beta   90.00
_cell.angle_gamma   90.00
#
_symmetry.space_group_name_H-M   'P 1'
#
loop_
_entity.id
_entity.type
_entity.pdbx_description
1 polymer ?
#
loop_
_entity_poly.entity_id
_entity_poly.type
_entity_poly.pdbx_seq_one_letter_code
_entity_poly.pdbx_strand_id
1 'polypeptide(L)'
;MRRLYGMLGVAALAACGGAAPMVSIGPPPPHGLASVRLFDQNLDVTSHIPLVSGVTDRIEVRLYAPDGSQVASIAGDVAANFTFTPTSLASSVPVTGQPLARDVTPTARTGEGGQLYVSLLFLSDSTTRSFGPFDALIH
;
A
#
# COMPACT_ATOMS: atom_id res chain seq x y z
N MET A 1 64.84 -41.88 24.23
CA MET A 1 64.49 -40.63 24.95
C MET A 1 64.38 -39.48 23.99
N ARG A 2 63.25 -38.92 23.86
CA ARG A 2 62.90 -37.50 23.73
C ARG A 2 61.59 -37.35 23.00
N ARG A 3 60.67 -36.81 23.73
CA ARG A 3 59.30 -36.49 23.32
C ARG A 3 59.30 -35.28 22.40
N LEU A 4 58.60 -35.35 21.30
CA LEU A 4 58.22 -34.22 20.53
C LEU A 4 56.72 -34.03 20.65
N TYR A 5 56.35 -32.97 21.31
CA TYR A 5 54.96 -32.53 21.40
C TYR A 5 54.66 -31.77 20.10
N GLY A 6 53.80 -32.35 19.30
CA GLY A 6 53.18 -31.66 18.19
C GLY A 6 52.04 -30.81 18.69
N MET A 7 52.21 -29.50 18.58
CA MET A 7 51.15 -28.54 18.85
C MET A 7 50.16 -28.61 17.71
N LEU A 8 48.96 -29.13 17.96
CA LEU A 8 47.81 -28.95 17.07
C LEU A 8 47.30 -27.52 17.24
N GLY A 9 47.55 -26.70 16.22
CA GLY A 9 46.88 -25.41 16.07
C GLY A 9 45.45 -25.63 15.65
N VAL A 10 44.50 -25.38 16.53
CA VAL A 10 43.10 -25.33 16.19
C VAL A 10 42.85 -23.97 15.53
N ALA A 11 42.72 -23.96 14.21
CA ALA A 11 42.22 -22.82 13.49
C ALA A 11 40.71 -22.72 13.73
N ALA A 12 40.29 -21.80 14.60
CA ALA A 12 38.88 -21.45 14.74
C ALA A 12 38.48 -20.66 13.49
N LEU A 13 37.82 -21.31 12.56
CA LEU A 13 37.08 -20.67 11.52
C LEU A 13 35.86 -20.00 12.17
N ALA A 14 35.99 -18.67 12.43
CA ALA A 14 34.86 -17.84 12.70
C ALA A 14 34.03 -17.75 11.42
N ALA A 15 33.02 -18.62 11.28
CA ALA A 15 31.98 -18.46 10.30
C ALA A 15 31.20 -17.23 10.70
N CYS A 16 31.49 -16.10 10.06
CA CYS A 16 30.56 -14.97 10.00
C CYS A 16 29.35 -15.42 9.22
N GLY A 17 28.46 -16.13 9.90
CA GLY A 17 27.11 -16.36 9.42
C GLY A 17 26.39 -15.02 9.42
N GLY A 18 26.42 -14.29 8.32
CA GLY A 18 25.51 -13.19 8.09
C GLY A 18 24.10 -13.77 8.23
N ALA A 19 23.33 -13.33 9.24
CA ALA A 19 21.94 -13.71 9.36
C ALA A 19 21.25 -13.24 8.06
N ALA A 20 20.89 -14.19 7.20
CA ALA A 20 20.00 -13.91 6.10
C ALA A 20 18.73 -13.28 6.70
N PRO A 21 18.21 -12.15 6.14
CA PRO A 21 16.97 -11.61 6.63
C PRO A 21 15.95 -12.72 6.59
N MET A 22 15.35 -13.04 7.74
CA MET A 22 14.23 -13.96 7.80
C MET A 22 13.10 -13.34 7.00
N VAL A 23 12.96 -13.74 5.75
CA VAL A 23 11.76 -13.51 5.00
C VAL A 23 10.67 -14.27 5.75
N SER A 24 9.74 -13.52 6.34
CA SER A 24 8.55 -14.10 6.93
C SER A 24 7.85 -14.92 5.84
N ILE A 25 7.96 -16.25 5.91
CA ILE A 25 7.27 -17.16 5.00
C ILE A 25 5.83 -17.26 5.51
N GLY A 26 5.11 -16.14 5.46
CA GLY A 26 3.67 -16.15 5.52
C GLY A 26 3.09 -16.57 4.16
N PRO A 27 1.83 -17.00 4.10
CA PRO A 27 1.18 -17.23 2.81
C PRO A 27 1.29 -15.95 1.97
N PRO A 28 1.52 -16.07 0.64
CA PRO A 28 1.57 -14.89 -0.21
C PRO A 28 0.27 -14.11 -0.08
N PRO A 29 0.31 -12.77 -0.10
CA PRO A 29 -0.89 -11.96 -0.01
C PRO A 29 -1.82 -12.29 -1.19
N PRO A 30 -3.14 -12.29 -0.97
CA PRO A 30 -4.11 -12.52 -2.03
C PRO A 30 -3.83 -11.62 -3.24
N HIS A 31 -3.85 -12.19 -4.43
CA HIS A 31 -3.55 -11.51 -5.71
C HIS A 31 -2.15 -10.87 -5.80
N GLY A 32 -1.19 -11.27 -4.94
CA GLY A 32 0.15 -10.68 -4.90
C GLY A 32 0.20 -9.25 -4.40
N LEU A 33 -0.91 -8.74 -3.85
CA LEU A 33 -1.06 -7.36 -3.41
C LEU A 33 -0.78 -7.22 -1.90
N ALA A 34 0.20 -6.40 -1.53
CA ALA A 34 0.52 -6.10 -0.14
C ALA A 34 -0.06 -4.78 0.34
N SER A 35 0.00 -3.75 -0.50
CA SER A 35 -0.43 -2.39 -0.14
C SER A 35 -0.96 -1.62 -1.34
N VAL A 36 -1.59 -0.49 -1.03
CA VAL A 36 -2.01 0.50 -2.02
C VAL A 36 -1.40 1.85 -1.68
N ARG A 37 -1.19 2.67 -2.71
CA ARG A 37 -0.86 4.10 -2.56
C ARG A 37 -1.84 4.94 -3.36
N LEU A 38 -2.03 6.15 -2.90
CA LEU A 38 -2.95 7.11 -3.48
C LEU A 38 -2.18 8.23 -4.17
N PHE A 39 -2.60 8.58 -5.38
CA PHE A 39 -1.97 9.60 -6.19
C PHE A 39 -2.99 10.62 -6.67
N ASP A 40 -2.65 11.89 -6.54
CA ASP A 40 -3.32 13.01 -7.21
C ASP A 40 -2.38 13.57 -8.26
N GLN A 41 -2.78 13.55 -9.54
CA GLN A 41 -1.96 14.02 -10.67
C GLN A 41 -0.50 13.54 -10.65
N ASN A 42 -0.28 12.26 -10.31
CA ASN A 42 1.04 11.62 -10.10
C ASN A 42 1.80 12.04 -8.82
N LEU A 43 1.24 12.88 -7.97
CA LEU A 43 1.77 13.16 -6.66
C LEU A 43 1.28 12.11 -5.66
N ASP A 44 2.20 11.48 -4.92
CA ASP A 44 1.84 10.53 -3.84
C ASP A 44 1.22 11.30 -2.67
N VAL A 45 -0.06 11.06 -2.42
CA VAL A 45 -0.85 11.65 -1.34
C VAL A 45 -1.25 10.62 -0.28
N THR A 46 -0.61 9.47 -0.26
CA THR A 46 -0.94 8.35 0.64
C THR A 46 -0.88 8.73 2.12
N SER A 47 0.11 9.53 2.51
CA SER A 47 0.28 9.96 3.91
C SER A 47 -0.70 11.07 4.32
N HIS A 48 -1.18 11.85 3.36
CA HIS A 48 -2.10 12.97 3.59
C HIS A 48 -2.76 13.35 2.28
N ILE A 49 -4.09 13.30 2.26
CA ILE A 49 -4.88 13.63 1.07
C ILE A 49 -5.36 15.08 1.21
N PRO A 50 -4.79 16.04 0.46
CA PRO A 50 -5.23 17.42 0.46
C PRO A 50 -6.45 17.54 -0.43
N LEU A 51 -7.61 17.79 0.14
CA LEU A 51 -8.83 18.09 -0.60
C LEU A 51 -9.06 19.58 -0.59
N VAL A 52 -9.42 20.16 -1.73
CA VAL A 52 -9.69 21.59 -1.86
C VAL A 52 -11.18 21.83 -1.93
N SER A 53 -11.70 22.69 -1.04
CA SER A 53 -13.13 23.00 -0.99
C SER A 53 -13.64 23.51 -2.34
N GLY A 54 -14.70 22.88 -2.83
CA GLY A 54 -15.31 23.23 -4.12
C GLY A 54 -14.58 22.74 -5.37
N VAL A 55 -13.50 21.97 -5.20
CA VAL A 55 -12.74 21.36 -6.30
C VAL A 55 -12.94 19.86 -6.29
N THR A 56 -13.14 19.28 -7.47
CA THR A 56 -13.15 17.83 -7.65
C THR A 56 -11.76 17.37 -8.06
N ASP A 57 -11.15 16.51 -7.25
CA ASP A 57 -9.83 15.96 -7.51
C ASP A 57 -9.93 14.50 -7.92
N ARG A 58 -9.09 14.08 -8.86
CA ARG A 58 -9.01 12.69 -9.28
C ARG A 58 -7.95 11.96 -8.50
N ILE A 59 -8.36 11.06 -7.63
CA ILE A 59 -7.46 10.19 -6.85
C ILE A 59 -7.35 8.83 -7.51
N GLU A 60 -6.13 8.44 -7.86
CA GLU A 60 -5.78 7.14 -8.43
C GLU A 60 -5.21 6.22 -7.37
N VAL A 61 -5.64 4.97 -7.36
CA VAL A 61 -5.08 3.92 -6.51
C VAL A 61 -4.03 3.16 -7.30
N ARG A 62 -2.83 3.04 -6.77
CA ARG A 62 -1.77 2.17 -7.32
C ARG A 62 -1.51 1.01 -6.37
N LEU A 63 -1.30 -0.15 -6.95
CA LEU A 63 -1.21 -1.44 -6.28
C LEU A 63 0.25 -1.86 -6.14
N TYR A 64 0.65 -2.33 -4.96
CA TYR A 64 2.04 -2.71 -4.69
C TYR A 64 2.15 -4.10 -4.09
N ALA A 65 3.14 -4.86 -4.57
CA ALA A 65 3.52 -6.16 -4.05
C ALA A 65 4.35 -6.03 -2.75
N PRO A 66 4.58 -7.14 -2.00
CA PRO A 66 5.36 -7.10 -0.77
C PRO A 66 6.80 -6.60 -0.94
N ASP A 67 7.38 -6.75 -2.11
CA ASP A 67 8.73 -6.27 -2.45
C ASP A 67 8.78 -4.77 -2.80
N GLY A 68 7.63 -4.09 -2.77
CA GLY A 68 7.50 -2.67 -3.09
C GLY A 68 7.35 -2.37 -4.58
N SER A 69 7.34 -3.37 -5.46
CA SER A 69 7.08 -3.18 -6.89
C SER A 69 5.61 -2.91 -7.17
N GLN A 70 5.33 -2.09 -8.18
CA GLN A 70 3.96 -1.82 -8.60
C GLN A 70 3.37 -3.03 -9.34
N VAL A 71 2.16 -3.42 -8.95
CA VAL A 71 1.41 -4.52 -9.57
C VAL A 71 0.45 -3.93 -10.61
N ALA A 72 0.87 -3.90 -11.87
CA ALA A 72 0.04 -3.40 -12.97
C ALA A 72 -0.83 -4.49 -13.62
N SER A 73 -0.44 -5.76 -13.51
CA SER A 73 -1.08 -6.88 -14.23
C SER A 73 -2.53 -7.15 -13.85
N ILE A 74 -2.95 -6.77 -12.64
CA ILE A 74 -4.32 -6.97 -12.15
C ILE A 74 -5.17 -5.70 -12.21
N ALA A 75 -4.62 -4.57 -12.66
CA ALA A 75 -5.31 -3.27 -12.64
C ALA A 75 -6.63 -3.26 -13.42
N GLY A 76 -6.75 -4.06 -14.47
CA GLY A 76 -7.99 -4.20 -15.26
C GLY A 76 -9.04 -5.12 -14.63
N ASP A 77 -8.68 -5.89 -13.61
CA ASP A 77 -9.54 -6.86 -12.90
C ASP A 77 -9.94 -6.39 -11.50
N VAL A 78 -9.64 -5.15 -11.16
CA VAL A 78 -9.86 -4.58 -9.83
C VAL A 78 -10.59 -3.25 -9.97
N ALA A 79 -11.62 -3.05 -9.16
CA ALA A 79 -12.32 -1.78 -9.04
C ALA A 79 -12.13 -1.19 -7.63
N ALA A 80 -11.77 0.08 -7.55
CA ALA A 80 -11.64 0.79 -6.28
C ALA A 80 -12.92 1.50 -5.90
N ASN A 81 -13.29 1.41 -4.62
CA ASN A 81 -14.33 2.20 -4.00
C ASN A 81 -13.78 2.94 -2.79
N PHE A 82 -14.24 4.18 -2.59
CA PHE A 82 -13.81 5.06 -1.51
C PHE A 82 -14.92 5.28 -0.50
N THR A 83 -14.58 5.14 0.78
CA THR A 83 -15.49 5.44 1.89
C THR A 83 -14.83 6.44 2.82
N PHE A 84 -15.42 7.59 2.99
CA PHE A 84 -14.94 8.62 3.92
C PHE A 84 -15.60 8.49 5.29
N THR A 85 -14.84 8.79 6.34
CA THR A 85 -15.32 8.87 7.71
C THR A 85 -14.92 10.21 8.31
N PRO A 86 -15.85 11.09 8.63
CA PRO A 86 -17.31 10.95 8.46
C PRO A 86 -17.72 10.94 6.98
N THR A 87 -18.86 10.31 6.67
CA THR A 87 -19.37 10.24 5.29
C THR A 87 -19.71 11.60 4.69
N SER A 88 -19.90 12.60 5.55
CA SER A 88 -20.11 14.01 5.17
C SER A 88 -18.83 14.73 4.73
N LEU A 89 -17.65 14.10 4.83
CA LEU A 89 -16.37 14.75 4.50
C LEU A 89 -16.25 15.01 3.00
N ALA A 90 -16.48 13.99 2.20
CA ALA A 90 -16.39 14.06 0.76
C ALA A 90 -17.26 12.98 0.10
N SER A 91 -17.65 13.21 -1.14
CA SER A 91 -18.26 12.21 -2.01
C SER A 91 -17.24 11.69 -3.04
N SER A 92 -17.46 10.51 -3.56
CA SER A 92 -16.63 9.97 -4.63
C SER A 92 -17.48 9.29 -5.69
N VAL A 93 -17.10 9.47 -6.96
CA VAL A 93 -17.76 8.84 -8.10
C VAL A 93 -16.73 8.09 -8.95
N PRO A 94 -17.13 6.94 -9.58
CA PRO A 94 -16.24 6.20 -10.45
C PRO A 94 -15.87 7.01 -11.69
N VAL A 95 -14.66 6.80 -12.20
CA VAL A 95 -14.18 7.36 -13.45
C VAL A 95 -14.34 6.33 -14.56
N THR A 96 -15.06 6.67 -15.62
CA THR A 96 -15.29 5.78 -16.76
C THR A 96 -13.97 5.36 -17.39
N GLY A 97 -13.78 4.04 -17.54
CA GLY A 97 -12.56 3.46 -18.12
C GLY A 97 -11.34 3.46 -17.21
N GLN A 98 -11.46 3.92 -15.97
CA GLN A 98 -10.37 3.95 -14.99
C GLN A 98 -10.84 3.34 -13.65
N PRO A 99 -10.90 2.00 -13.52
CA PRO A 99 -11.49 1.32 -12.38
C PRO A 99 -10.74 1.58 -11.06
N LEU A 100 -9.49 2.01 -11.12
CA LEU A 100 -8.67 2.36 -9.95
C LEU A 100 -8.64 3.87 -9.65
N ALA A 101 -9.41 4.68 -10.37
CA ALA A 101 -9.51 6.12 -10.12
C ALA A 101 -10.92 6.50 -9.67
N ARG A 102 -11.00 7.49 -8.78
CA ARG A 102 -12.25 8.10 -8.32
C ARG A 102 -12.13 9.60 -8.38
N ASP A 103 -13.18 10.27 -8.85
CA ASP A 103 -13.35 11.71 -8.72
C ASP A 103 -13.94 11.99 -7.34
N VAL A 104 -13.20 12.73 -6.52
CA VAL A 104 -13.50 13.05 -5.12
C VAL A 104 -13.87 14.52 -5.01
N THR A 105 -15.04 14.81 -4.45
CA THR A 105 -15.53 16.17 -4.23
C THR A 105 -15.73 16.37 -2.72
N PRO A 106 -15.01 17.30 -2.09
CA PRO A 106 -15.23 17.68 -0.70
C PRO A 106 -16.65 18.23 -0.49
N THR A 107 -17.30 17.79 0.56
CA THR A 107 -18.65 18.22 0.94
C THR A 107 -18.67 18.92 2.30
N ALA A 108 -17.64 18.71 3.11
CA ALA A 108 -17.44 19.41 4.38
C ALA A 108 -16.70 20.72 4.17
N ARG A 109 -16.53 21.47 5.26
CA ARG A 109 -15.92 22.83 5.24
C ARG A 109 -14.41 22.76 5.28
N THR A 110 -13.76 23.81 4.78
CA THR A 110 -12.33 24.05 4.98
C THR A 110 -11.94 23.90 6.44
N GLY A 111 -10.86 23.17 6.70
CA GLY A 111 -10.36 22.86 8.03
C GLY A 111 -10.95 21.57 8.64
N GLU A 112 -12.00 21.00 8.07
CA GLU A 112 -12.51 19.71 8.48
C GLU A 112 -11.65 18.57 7.92
N GLY A 113 -11.42 17.54 8.72
CA GLY A 113 -10.62 16.39 8.35
C GLY A 113 -11.33 15.10 8.67
N GLY A 114 -10.79 14.02 8.16
CA GLY A 114 -11.29 12.68 8.40
C GLY A 114 -10.38 11.63 7.77
N GLN A 115 -10.94 10.48 7.52
CA GLN A 115 -10.23 9.32 7.01
C GLN A 115 -10.89 8.75 5.77
N LEU A 116 -10.05 8.30 4.84
CA LEU A 116 -10.46 7.54 3.67
C LEU A 116 -10.12 6.05 3.86
N TYR A 117 -11.05 5.20 3.53
CA TYR A 117 -10.85 3.76 3.35
C TYR A 117 -11.04 3.39 1.89
N VAL A 118 -10.11 2.63 1.35
CA VAL A 118 -10.15 2.13 -0.02
C VAL A 118 -10.55 0.67 0.00
N SER A 119 -11.65 0.32 -0.65
CA SER A 119 -12.07 -1.06 -0.89
C SER A 119 -11.77 -1.45 -2.32
N LEU A 120 -11.04 -2.52 -2.52
CA LEU A 120 -10.76 -3.11 -3.83
C LEU A 120 -11.66 -4.33 -4.02
N LEU A 121 -12.47 -4.29 -5.07
CA LEU A 121 -13.24 -5.45 -5.54
C LEU A 121 -12.45 -6.14 -6.65
N PHE A 122 -12.09 -7.40 -6.42
CA PHE A 122 -11.47 -8.26 -7.42
C PHE A 122 -12.58 -8.95 -8.24
N LEU A 123 -12.65 -8.63 -9.52
CA LEU A 123 -13.74 -9.09 -10.39
C LEU A 123 -13.64 -10.58 -10.73
N SER A 124 -12.42 -11.13 -10.71
CA SER A 124 -12.17 -12.55 -11.03
C SER A 124 -12.79 -13.52 -10.04
N ASP A 125 -12.84 -13.18 -8.76
CA ASP A 125 -13.32 -14.05 -7.69
C ASP A 125 -14.37 -13.38 -6.79
N SER A 126 -14.78 -12.14 -7.11
CA SER A 126 -15.75 -11.33 -6.35
C SER A 126 -15.33 -11.10 -4.89
N THR A 127 -14.05 -11.17 -4.57
CA THR A 127 -13.54 -10.85 -3.24
C THR A 127 -13.31 -9.36 -3.07
N THR A 128 -13.40 -8.88 -1.84
CA THR A 128 -13.14 -7.48 -1.49
C THR A 128 -12.04 -7.40 -0.45
N ARG A 129 -11.15 -6.41 -0.62
CA ARG A 129 -10.09 -6.12 0.33
C ARG A 129 -10.04 -4.63 0.63
N SER A 130 -9.95 -4.27 1.91
CA SER A 130 -9.94 -2.87 2.37
C SER A 130 -8.56 -2.46 2.85
N PHE A 131 -8.21 -1.20 2.57
CA PHE A 131 -6.96 -0.55 2.96
C PHE A 131 -7.25 0.80 3.60
N GLY A 132 -6.40 1.24 4.49
CA GLY A 132 -6.51 2.48 5.24
C GLY A 132 -6.43 2.23 6.74
N PRO A 133 -6.71 3.23 7.56
CA PRO A 133 -7.17 4.58 7.15
C PRO A 133 -6.08 5.44 6.51
N PHE A 134 -6.49 6.32 5.60
CA PHE A 134 -5.67 7.38 5.02
C PHE A 134 -6.22 8.73 5.48
N ASP A 135 -5.36 9.61 5.99
CA ASP A 135 -5.80 10.90 6.48
C ASP A 135 -6.16 11.86 5.35
N ALA A 136 -7.27 12.55 5.48
CA ALA A 136 -7.75 13.56 4.54
C ALA A 136 -8.10 14.85 5.26
N LEU A 137 -7.75 15.98 4.66
CA LEU A 137 -8.03 17.31 5.19
C LEU A 137 -8.52 18.23 4.07
N ILE A 138 -9.54 19.03 4.36
CA ILE A 138 -10.08 20.03 3.42
C ILE A 138 -9.41 21.37 3.66
N HIS A 139 -8.82 21.90 2.59
CA HIS A 139 -8.15 23.20 2.53
C HIS A 139 -9.01 24.26 1.85
#